data_b7540e131d51cd605ba2b982446ce7b0
#
_entry.id   b7540e131d51cd605ba2b982446ce7b0
#
_cell.length_a   1.000
_cell.length_b   1.000
_cell.length_c   1.000
_cell.angle_alpha   90.00
_cell.angle_beta   90.00
_cell.angle_gamma   90.00
#
_symmetry.space_group_name_H-M   'P 1'
#
loop_
_entity.id
_entity.type
_entity.pdbx_description
1 polymer ?
#
loop_
_entity_poly.entity_id
_entity_poly.type
_entity_poly.pdbx_seq_one_letter_code
_entity_poly.pdbx_strand_id
1 'polypeptide(L)'
;ELGPNANILVLDAGDEFQGSLFYTQYKSGPVAEFINGIGFDAMAIGNHEFDDGPAELLKFINAAKFPIISGNTKIADGSELKDKFKGYIIKDMGGQKVGVVSVLATDTGETSSPGDKVSFEDEVAYLKGAVKELQDQGVNKIVLLSHVGYVRDQEIAREVDGIDVIVGGHSHTLLSS
;
A
#
# COMPACT_ATOMS: atom_id res chain seq x y z
N GLU A 1 -11.53 25.08 3.05
CA GLU A 1 -11.66 24.37 4.34
C GLU A 1 -12.74 23.31 4.23
N LEU A 2 -12.43 22.07 4.65
CA LEU A 2 -13.40 20.98 4.75
C LEU A 2 -14.33 21.26 5.95
N GLY A 3 -15.63 21.05 5.76
CA GLY A 3 -16.61 21.26 6.85
C GLY A 3 -16.40 20.22 7.99
N PRO A 4 -16.98 20.46 9.18
CA PRO A 4 -16.77 19.62 10.36
C PRO A 4 -17.29 18.18 10.22
N ASN A 5 -18.08 17.89 9.20
CA ASN A 5 -18.63 16.57 8.90
C ASN A 5 -18.03 15.95 7.63
N ALA A 6 -16.88 16.45 7.15
CA ALA A 6 -16.23 15.88 5.98
C ALA A 6 -15.73 14.45 6.28
N ASN A 7 -16.03 13.51 5.38
CA ASN A 7 -15.44 12.19 5.40
C ASN A 7 -14.03 12.30 4.81
N ILE A 8 -13.00 12.13 5.63
CA ILE A 8 -11.61 12.24 5.22
C ILE A 8 -11.01 10.84 5.22
N LEU A 9 -10.28 10.52 4.15
CA LEU A 9 -9.48 9.31 4.02
C LEU A 9 -8.00 9.72 3.96
N VAL A 10 -7.23 9.30 4.95
CA VAL A 10 -5.80 9.61 5.06
C VAL A 10 -5.02 8.36 4.68
N LEU A 11 -4.29 8.43 3.58
CA LEU A 11 -3.58 7.29 2.99
C LEU A 11 -2.08 7.59 2.84
N ASP A 12 -1.29 6.54 2.94
CA ASP A 12 0.14 6.54 2.74
C ASP A 12 0.51 5.55 1.65
N ALA A 13 1.21 6.01 0.62
CA ALA A 13 1.55 5.21 -0.56
C ALA A 13 2.85 4.39 -0.40
N GLY A 14 3.42 4.31 0.80
CA GLY A 14 4.62 3.51 1.11
C GLY A 14 5.95 4.25 0.91
N ASP A 15 7.06 3.54 1.19
CA ASP A 15 8.43 4.04 1.24
C ASP A 15 8.69 4.96 2.46
N GLU A 16 8.21 4.55 3.61
CA GLU A 16 8.51 5.17 4.90
C GLU A 16 9.90 4.77 5.45
N PHE A 17 10.47 3.70 4.90
CA PHE A 17 11.82 3.28 5.23
C PHE A 17 12.85 4.02 4.37
N GLN A 18 14.08 4.16 4.92
CA GLN A 18 15.20 4.86 4.29
C GLN A 18 15.06 6.40 4.26
N GLY A 19 15.94 7.06 3.49
CA GLY A 19 15.91 8.50 3.27
C GLY A 19 16.50 9.36 4.39
N SER A 20 16.83 8.80 5.56
CA SER A 20 17.40 9.58 6.67
C SER A 20 18.40 8.79 7.49
N LEU A 21 19.38 9.50 8.10
CA LEU A 21 20.28 8.92 9.09
C LEU A 21 19.53 8.39 10.32
N PHE A 22 18.37 8.94 10.61
CA PHE A 22 17.52 8.51 11.70
C PHE A 22 17.02 7.08 11.46
N TYR A 23 16.48 6.81 10.26
CA TYR A 23 16.10 5.45 9.89
C TYR A 23 17.31 4.50 9.90
N THR A 24 18.44 4.92 9.33
CA THR A 24 19.65 4.10 9.30
C THR A 24 20.06 3.62 10.69
N GLN A 25 19.95 4.49 11.69
CA GLN A 25 20.34 4.21 13.08
C GLN A 25 19.28 3.42 13.86
N TYR A 26 18.01 3.78 13.73
CA TYR A 26 16.94 3.32 14.62
C TYR A 26 15.92 2.39 13.96
N LYS A 27 16.00 2.23 12.62
CA LYS A 27 15.13 1.36 11.83
C LYS A 27 13.64 1.71 11.95
N SER A 28 12.76 0.72 11.81
CA SER A 28 11.33 0.91 11.71
C SER A 28 10.63 1.36 13.01
N GLY A 29 11.26 1.21 14.16
CA GLY A 29 10.61 1.52 15.45
C GLY A 29 10.10 2.97 15.54
N PRO A 30 10.98 3.98 15.43
CA PRO A 30 10.56 5.38 15.43
C PRO A 30 9.64 5.75 14.25
N VAL A 31 9.84 5.13 13.08
CA VAL A 31 8.95 5.33 11.92
C VAL A 31 7.51 4.96 12.32
N ALA A 32 7.31 3.76 12.86
CA ALA A 32 5.99 3.30 13.31
C ALA A 32 5.39 4.24 14.39
N GLU A 33 6.22 4.77 15.30
CA GLU A 33 5.76 5.71 16.32
C GLU A 33 5.23 7.01 15.70
N PHE A 34 5.99 7.60 14.75
CA PHE A 34 5.61 8.84 14.08
C PHE A 34 4.33 8.67 13.26
N ILE A 35 4.27 7.68 12.38
CA ILE A 35 3.14 7.50 11.49
C ILE A 35 1.87 7.05 12.21
N ASN A 36 2.00 6.33 13.34
CA ASN A 36 0.88 6.07 14.23
C ASN A 36 0.28 7.35 14.82
N GLY A 37 1.10 8.39 14.99
CA GLY A 37 0.66 9.71 15.46
C GLY A 37 -0.11 10.52 14.42
N ILE A 38 0.11 10.25 13.13
CA ILE A 38 -0.59 10.91 12.00
C ILE A 38 -2.02 10.38 11.90
N GLY A 39 -2.24 9.08 12.12
CA GLY A 39 -3.56 8.45 12.09
C GLY A 39 -4.01 8.10 10.68
N PHE A 40 -3.19 7.40 9.92
CA PHE A 40 -3.55 6.89 8.61
C PHE A 40 -4.72 5.90 8.67
N ASP A 41 -5.52 5.89 7.62
CA ASP A 41 -6.59 4.92 7.39
C ASP A 41 -6.08 3.63 6.76
N ALA A 42 -5.03 3.72 5.95
CA ALA A 42 -4.26 2.61 5.40
C ALA A 42 -2.90 3.10 4.87
N MET A 43 -1.95 2.16 4.79
CA MET A 43 -0.65 2.35 4.15
C MET A 43 -0.40 1.21 3.16
N ALA A 44 0.08 1.54 1.96
CA ALA A 44 0.66 0.56 1.03
C ALA A 44 2.08 0.19 1.46
N ILE A 45 2.51 -1.01 1.15
CA ILE A 45 3.94 -1.37 1.23
C ILE A 45 4.62 -0.80 -0.02
N GLY A 46 5.73 -0.06 0.15
CA GLY A 46 6.65 0.32 -0.92
C GLY A 46 7.83 -0.65 -1.02
N ASN A 47 8.72 -0.44 -2.00
CA ASN A 47 9.88 -1.32 -2.17
C ASN A 47 10.90 -1.14 -1.03
N HIS A 48 11.08 0.07 -0.51
CA HIS A 48 12.02 0.32 0.58
C HIS A 48 11.61 -0.31 1.91
N GLU A 49 10.36 -0.68 2.12
CA GLU A 49 9.94 -1.47 3.29
C GLU A 49 10.61 -2.85 3.32
N PHE A 50 11.15 -3.33 2.20
CA PHE A 50 11.90 -4.58 2.13
C PHE A 50 13.43 -4.42 2.21
N ASP A 51 13.99 -3.22 2.29
CA ASP A 51 15.44 -3.00 2.22
C ASP A 51 16.23 -3.70 3.35
N ASP A 52 15.69 -3.70 4.55
CA ASP A 52 16.27 -4.41 5.70
C ASP A 52 15.66 -5.82 5.88
N GLY A 53 14.98 -6.33 4.87
CA GLY A 53 14.42 -7.67 4.80
C GLY A 53 13.07 -7.84 5.50
N PRO A 54 12.45 -9.03 5.32
CA PRO A 54 11.13 -9.34 5.85
C PRO A 54 10.99 -9.20 7.37
N ALA A 55 12.05 -9.48 8.12
CA ALA A 55 12.04 -9.39 9.59
C ALA A 55 11.84 -7.95 10.09
N GLU A 56 12.44 -6.97 9.42
CA GLU A 56 12.26 -5.57 9.78
C GLU A 56 10.87 -5.07 9.39
N LEU A 57 10.38 -5.45 8.20
CA LEU A 57 9.00 -5.16 7.79
C LEU A 57 7.98 -5.78 8.77
N LEU A 58 8.22 -7.01 9.25
CA LEU A 58 7.34 -7.64 10.25
C LEU A 58 7.28 -6.85 11.56
N LYS A 59 8.42 -6.32 12.04
CA LYS A 59 8.43 -5.46 13.24
C LYS A 59 7.56 -4.23 13.04
N PHE A 60 7.70 -3.59 11.87
CA PHE A 60 6.92 -2.43 11.51
C PHE A 60 5.41 -2.74 11.46
N ILE A 61 5.02 -3.81 10.75
CA ILE A 61 3.61 -4.25 10.66
C ILE A 61 3.03 -4.49 12.06
N ASN A 62 3.78 -5.14 12.95
CA ASN A 62 3.33 -5.43 14.32
C ASN A 62 3.21 -4.16 15.20
N ALA A 63 3.94 -3.11 14.89
CA ALA A 63 3.91 -1.83 15.61
C ALA A 63 2.87 -0.84 15.04
N ALA A 64 2.49 -0.98 13.78
CA ALA A 64 1.50 -0.13 13.13
C ALA A 64 0.11 -0.30 13.75
N LYS A 65 -0.62 0.81 13.93
CA LYS A 65 -1.98 0.86 14.49
C LYS A 65 -3.07 1.04 13.43
N PHE A 66 -2.71 0.89 12.18
CA PHE A 66 -3.58 1.00 11.01
C PHE A 66 -3.28 -0.15 10.04
N PRO A 67 -4.18 -0.46 9.10
CA PRO A 67 -3.96 -1.51 8.11
C PRO A 67 -2.79 -1.20 7.18
N ILE A 68 -1.89 -2.17 7.02
CA ILE A 68 -0.87 -2.18 5.97
C ILE A 68 -1.34 -3.15 4.90
N ILE A 69 -1.31 -2.73 3.63
CA ILE A 69 -1.87 -3.48 2.51
C ILE A 69 -0.87 -3.60 1.35
N SER A 70 -0.87 -4.77 0.69
CA SER A 70 -0.13 -5.01 -0.56
C SER A 70 -0.73 -6.22 -1.27
N GLY A 71 -1.41 -5.99 -2.38
CA GLY A 71 -2.27 -7.02 -2.96
C GLY A 71 -1.55 -8.00 -3.87
N ASN A 72 -0.70 -7.50 -4.74
CA ASN A 72 0.05 -8.33 -5.68
C ASN A 72 1.30 -8.98 -5.07
N THR A 73 1.56 -8.75 -3.77
CA THR A 73 2.67 -9.38 -3.04
C THR A 73 2.26 -10.78 -2.56
N LYS A 74 2.95 -11.78 -3.06
CA LYS A 74 2.74 -13.20 -2.72
C LYS A 74 3.75 -13.65 -1.68
N ILE A 75 3.27 -14.17 -0.58
CA ILE A 75 4.07 -14.67 0.54
C ILE A 75 3.99 -16.18 0.59
N ALA A 76 5.13 -16.85 0.39
CA ALA A 76 5.23 -18.31 0.45
C ALA A 76 5.04 -18.83 1.88
N ASP A 77 4.64 -20.09 1.98
CA ASP A 77 4.54 -20.78 3.27
C ASP A 77 5.89 -20.83 3.98
N GLY A 78 5.87 -20.66 5.31
CA GLY A 78 7.07 -20.58 6.14
C GLY A 78 7.81 -19.25 6.09
N SER A 79 7.25 -18.21 5.43
CA SER A 79 7.68 -16.82 5.62
C SER A 79 7.07 -16.24 6.89
N GLU A 80 7.82 -15.42 7.60
CA GLU A 80 7.35 -14.66 8.76
C GLU A 80 6.28 -13.61 8.41
N LEU A 81 6.20 -13.20 7.14
CA LEU A 81 5.18 -12.26 6.63
C LEU A 81 3.88 -12.95 6.22
N LYS A 82 3.79 -14.29 6.34
CA LYS A 82 2.57 -15.01 5.94
C LYS A 82 1.37 -14.51 6.73
N ASP A 83 0.32 -14.12 5.99
CA ASP A 83 -0.96 -13.61 6.53
C ASP A 83 -0.85 -12.33 7.42
N LYS A 84 0.23 -11.56 7.26
CA LYS A 84 0.45 -10.35 8.06
C LYS A 84 -0.19 -9.10 7.48
N PHE A 85 -0.51 -9.08 6.20
CA PHE A 85 -1.21 -7.98 5.53
C PHE A 85 -2.20 -8.52 4.49
N LYS A 86 -3.08 -7.65 4.05
CA LYS A 86 -4.12 -7.96 3.06
C LYS A 86 -3.86 -7.16 1.77
N GLY A 87 -4.58 -7.53 0.71
CA GLY A 87 -4.49 -6.81 -0.56
C GLY A 87 -5.36 -5.56 -0.62
N TYR A 88 -6.42 -5.52 0.18
CA TYR A 88 -7.35 -4.39 0.26
C TYR A 88 -8.05 -4.33 1.62
N ILE A 89 -8.65 -3.18 1.89
CA ILE A 89 -9.60 -2.97 2.99
C ILE A 89 -10.90 -2.35 2.46
N ILE A 90 -11.96 -2.46 3.23
CA ILE A 90 -13.23 -1.74 3.00
C ILE A 90 -13.52 -0.89 4.22
N LYS A 91 -13.73 0.43 4.01
CA LYS A 91 -14.11 1.38 5.05
C LYS A 91 -15.53 1.88 4.82
N ASP A 92 -16.27 2.07 5.90
CA ASP A 92 -17.51 2.83 5.87
C ASP A 92 -17.18 4.33 6.02
N MET A 93 -17.60 5.10 5.05
CA MET A 93 -17.40 6.56 4.99
C MET A 93 -18.77 7.24 4.92
N GLY A 94 -19.39 7.42 6.10
CA GLY A 94 -20.70 8.05 6.19
C GLY A 94 -21.84 7.24 5.56
N GLY A 95 -21.83 5.93 5.74
CA GLY A 95 -22.80 4.99 5.19
C GLY A 95 -22.50 4.56 3.74
N GLN A 96 -21.34 4.94 3.19
CA GLN A 96 -20.86 4.50 1.88
C GLN A 96 -19.62 3.62 2.05
N LYS A 97 -19.61 2.46 1.38
CA LYS A 97 -18.44 1.61 1.36
C LYS A 97 -17.39 2.15 0.38
N VAL A 98 -16.16 2.33 0.87
CA VAL A 98 -14.99 2.67 0.05
C VAL A 98 -14.00 1.53 0.15
N GLY A 99 -13.62 0.93 -0.97
CA GLY A 99 -12.54 -0.06 -1.08
C GLY A 99 -11.22 0.66 -1.29
N VAL A 100 -10.20 0.31 -0.51
CA VAL A 100 -8.82 0.73 -0.75
C VAL A 100 -8.03 -0.52 -1.08
N VAL A 101 -7.61 -0.65 -2.32
CA VAL A 101 -6.79 -1.77 -2.84
C VAL A 101 -5.37 -1.28 -3.09
N SER A 102 -4.37 -2.15 -2.95
CA SER A 102 -2.97 -1.74 -3.12
C SER A 102 -2.20 -2.67 -4.05
N VAL A 103 -1.23 -2.07 -4.76
CA VAL A 103 -0.21 -2.78 -5.54
C VAL A 103 1.18 -2.18 -5.32
N LEU A 104 2.19 -3.04 -5.45
CA LEU A 104 3.61 -2.74 -5.34
C LEU A 104 4.30 -3.09 -6.66
N ALA A 105 5.30 -2.33 -7.04
CA ALA A 105 6.11 -2.53 -8.24
C ALA A 105 6.70 -3.95 -8.29
N THR A 106 6.54 -4.62 -9.42
CA THR A 106 6.98 -6.03 -9.59
C THR A 106 8.50 -6.19 -9.59
N ASP A 107 9.25 -5.12 -9.89
CA ASP A 107 10.72 -5.09 -9.83
C ASP A 107 11.29 -4.90 -8.41
N THR A 108 10.44 -4.87 -7.39
CA THR A 108 10.87 -4.82 -5.97
C THR A 108 11.86 -5.93 -5.62
N GLY A 109 11.77 -7.09 -6.26
CA GLY A 109 12.74 -8.17 -6.10
C GLY A 109 14.17 -7.83 -6.55
N GLU A 110 14.31 -6.86 -7.45
CA GLU A 110 15.58 -6.38 -8.01
C GLU A 110 16.06 -5.10 -7.30
N THR A 111 15.13 -4.28 -6.82
CA THR A 111 15.39 -2.96 -6.24
C THR A 111 15.51 -2.97 -4.71
N SER A 112 15.16 -4.09 -4.05
CA SER A 112 15.19 -4.25 -2.59
C SER A 112 15.55 -5.68 -2.16
N SER A 113 15.27 -6.06 -0.91
CA SER A 113 15.70 -7.32 -0.30
C SER A 113 14.52 -8.14 0.28
N PRO A 114 13.48 -8.47 -0.51
CA PRO A 114 12.31 -9.18 -0.01
C PRO A 114 12.56 -10.65 0.37
N GLY A 115 13.69 -11.22 -0.06
CA GLY A 115 14.05 -12.63 0.16
C GLY A 115 13.33 -13.59 -0.80
N ASP A 116 13.68 -14.87 -0.70
CA ASP A 116 13.23 -15.93 -1.60
C ASP A 116 11.79 -16.40 -1.38
N LYS A 117 11.16 -15.97 -0.29
CA LYS A 117 9.78 -16.32 0.07
C LYS A 117 8.75 -15.24 -0.30
N VAL A 118 9.18 -14.17 -0.94
CA VAL A 118 8.32 -13.08 -1.41
C VAL A 118 8.44 -12.98 -2.93
N SER A 119 7.31 -12.90 -3.60
CA SER A 119 7.24 -12.69 -5.05
C SER A 119 6.09 -11.74 -5.38
N PHE A 120 6.11 -11.19 -6.58
CA PHE A 120 5.14 -10.18 -7.01
C PHE A 120 4.42 -10.66 -8.24
N GLU A 121 3.08 -10.60 -8.19
CA GLU A 121 2.20 -10.85 -9.34
C GLU A 121 2.07 -9.57 -10.16
N ASP A 122 1.77 -9.69 -11.45
CA ASP A 122 1.46 -8.54 -12.30
C ASP A 122 0.32 -7.71 -11.70
N GLU A 123 0.52 -6.40 -11.62
CA GLU A 123 -0.37 -5.47 -10.93
C GLU A 123 -1.77 -5.46 -11.59
N VAL A 124 -1.82 -5.46 -12.92
CA VAL A 124 -3.08 -5.41 -13.68
C VAL A 124 -3.86 -6.71 -13.51
N ALA A 125 -3.16 -7.86 -13.55
CA ALA A 125 -3.78 -9.16 -13.35
C ALA A 125 -4.42 -9.26 -11.96
N TYR A 126 -3.68 -8.85 -10.92
CA TYR A 126 -4.20 -8.80 -9.56
C TYR A 126 -5.39 -7.83 -9.43
N LEU A 127 -5.25 -6.60 -9.92
CA LEU A 127 -6.27 -5.55 -9.76
C LEU A 127 -7.60 -5.92 -10.42
N LYS A 128 -7.60 -6.54 -11.60
CA LYS A 128 -8.83 -7.00 -12.25
C LYS A 128 -9.63 -7.96 -11.37
N GLY A 129 -8.93 -8.85 -10.65
CA GLY A 129 -9.55 -9.77 -9.69
C GLY A 129 -10.07 -9.04 -8.45
N ALA A 130 -9.25 -8.21 -7.83
CA ALA A 130 -9.57 -7.50 -6.60
C ALA A 130 -10.71 -6.48 -6.77
N VAL A 131 -10.71 -5.73 -7.88
CA VAL A 131 -11.79 -4.78 -8.22
C VAL A 131 -13.12 -5.53 -8.38
N LYS A 132 -13.11 -6.64 -9.11
CA LYS A 132 -14.31 -7.48 -9.25
C LYS A 132 -14.80 -7.99 -7.90
N GLU A 133 -13.90 -8.49 -7.05
CA GLU A 133 -14.26 -8.98 -5.71
C GLU A 133 -14.87 -7.88 -4.84
N LEU A 134 -14.33 -6.65 -4.89
CA LEU A 134 -14.89 -5.49 -4.18
C LEU A 134 -16.28 -5.13 -4.71
N GLN A 135 -16.48 -5.11 -6.03
CA GLN A 135 -17.78 -4.84 -6.66
C GLN A 135 -18.82 -5.90 -6.30
N ASP A 136 -18.45 -7.17 -6.28
CA ASP A 136 -19.32 -8.29 -5.88
C ASP A 136 -19.76 -8.16 -4.40
N GLN A 137 -18.99 -7.45 -3.55
CA GLN A 137 -19.32 -7.10 -2.17
C GLN A 137 -20.15 -5.79 -2.04
N GLY A 138 -20.56 -5.21 -3.17
CA GLY A 138 -21.35 -3.98 -3.22
C GLY A 138 -20.51 -2.70 -2.98
N VAL A 139 -19.20 -2.77 -3.18
CA VAL A 139 -18.32 -1.60 -3.15
C VAL A 139 -18.27 -0.98 -4.54
N ASN A 140 -18.65 0.29 -4.66
CA ASN A 140 -18.67 1.03 -5.92
C ASN A 140 -17.83 2.32 -5.88
N LYS A 141 -17.00 2.45 -4.87
CA LYS A 141 -15.99 3.50 -4.72
C LYS A 141 -14.68 2.82 -4.39
N ILE A 142 -13.76 2.80 -5.35
CA ILE A 142 -12.51 2.05 -5.25
C ILE A 142 -11.34 3.01 -5.43
N VAL A 143 -10.52 3.09 -4.40
CA VAL A 143 -9.26 3.83 -4.38
C VAL A 143 -8.12 2.84 -4.53
N LEU A 144 -7.28 3.03 -5.53
CA LEU A 144 -6.01 2.33 -5.64
C LEU A 144 -4.93 3.12 -4.90
N LEU A 145 -4.34 2.49 -3.90
CA LEU A 145 -3.16 2.98 -3.20
C LEU A 145 -1.94 2.28 -3.79
N SER A 146 -1.23 2.98 -4.67
CA SER A 146 -0.25 2.40 -5.58
C SER A 146 1.19 2.77 -5.23
N HIS A 147 2.10 1.79 -5.31
CA HIS A 147 3.53 2.04 -5.22
C HIS A 147 4.28 1.47 -6.44
N VAL A 148 3.91 1.93 -7.63
CA VAL A 148 4.47 1.45 -8.92
C VAL A 148 5.03 2.56 -9.80
N GLY A 149 4.85 3.81 -9.38
CA GLY A 149 5.30 4.99 -10.12
C GLY A 149 4.28 5.51 -11.13
N TYR A 150 4.39 6.81 -11.42
CA TYR A 150 3.41 7.58 -12.18
C TYR A 150 3.11 7.03 -13.59
N VAL A 151 4.12 6.55 -14.31
CA VAL A 151 3.92 6.01 -15.66
C VAL A 151 3.07 4.75 -15.63
N ARG A 152 3.40 3.84 -14.69
CA ARG A 152 2.66 2.59 -14.52
C ARG A 152 1.24 2.84 -13.99
N ASP A 153 1.05 3.83 -13.12
CA ASP A 153 -0.29 4.26 -12.66
C ASP A 153 -1.19 4.68 -13.81
N GLN A 154 -0.64 5.41 -14.81
CA GLN A 154 -1.40 5.79 -16.00
C GLN A 154 -1.77 4.61 -16.89
N GLU A 155 -0.91 3.58 -16.97
CA GLU A 155 -1.21 2.34 -17.69
C GLU A 155 -2.33 1.58 -16.98
N ILE A 156 -2.21 1.39 -15.66
CA ILE A 156 -3.23 0.75 -14.82
C ILE A 156 -4.58 1.46 -14.96
N ALA A 157 -4.61 2.80 -14.97
CA ALA A 157 -5.83 3.57 -15.14
C ALA A 157 -6.53 3.34 -16.50
N ARG A 158 -5.77 2.92 -17.54
CA ARG A 158 -6.33 2.58 -18.85
C ARG A 158 -6.77 1.13 -18.99
N GLU A 159 -6.14 0.23 -18.18
CA GLU A 159 -6.28 -1.22 -18.35
C GLU A 159 -7.24 -1.87 -17.35
N VAL A 160 -7.53 -1.17 -16.23
CA VAL A 160 -8.35 -1.68 -15.13
C VAL A 160 -9.55 -0.76 -14.93
N ASP A 161 -10.71 -1.22 -15.39
CA ASP A 161 -11.96 -0.52 -15.16
C ASP A 161 -12.41 -0.65 -13.68
N GLY A 162 -13.09 0.38 -13.17
CA GLY A 162 -13.71 0.37 -11.86
C GLY A 162 -12.85 0.92 -10.72
N ILE A 163 -11.66 1.44 -11.01
CA ILE A 163 -10.87 2.26 -10.10
C ILE A 163 -11.28 3.73 -10.29
N ASP A 164 -11.69 4.40 -9.20
CA ASP A 164 -12.16 5.79 -9.25
C ASP A 164 -11.02 6.80 -9.02
N VAL A 165 -10.06 6.44 -8.17
CA VAL A 165 -8.94 7.32 -7.78
C VAL A 165 -7.69 6.47 -7.63
N ILE A 166 -6.54 6.98 -8.09
CA ILE A 166 -5.21 6.43 -7.83
C ILE A 166 -4.43 7.42 -6.95
N VAL A 167 -3.98 6.93 -5.80
CA VAL A 167 -3.02 7.62 -4.93
C VAL A 167 -1.69 6.91 -5.11
N GLY A 168 -0.77 7.55 -5.82
CA GLY A 168 0.49 6.93 -6.26
C GLY A 168 1.70 7.36 -5.46
N GLY A 169 2.72 6.48 -5.46
CA GLY A 169 4.05 6.68 -4.87
C GLY A 169 5.18 6.26 -5.81
N HIS A 170 6.35 5.94 -5.26
CA HIS A 170 7.53 5.36 -5.88
C HIS A 170 8.35 6.34 -6.74
N SER A 171 7.78 6.97 -7.75
CA SER A 171 8.53 7.80 -8.71
C SER A 171 8.77 9.25 -8.27
N HIS A 172 8.31 9.65 -7.07
CA HIS A 172 8.44 11.01 -6.52
C HIS A 172 7.94 12.11 -7.48
N THR A 173 6.97 11.79 -8.33
CA THR A 173 6.45 12.72 -9.35
C THR A 173 5.53 13.74 -8.71
N LEU A 174 5.89 15.02 -8.81
CA LEU A 174 5.01 16.12 -8.42
C LEU A 174 3.99 16.39 -9.52
N LEU A 175 2.71 16.18 -9.23
CA LEU A 175 1.61 16.60 -10.07
C LEU A 175 1.15 17.98 -9.62
N SER A 176 1.45 19.03 -10.42
CA SER A 176 0.96 20.39 -10.19
C SER A 176 -0.20 20.69 -11.15
N SER A 177 -1.23 21.38 -10.66
CA SER A 177 -2.32 21.96 -11.46
C SER A 177 -1.84 23.15 -12.26
#